data_ed9f9f2b7358362cb8f4564aca4de7b1
#
_entry.id   ed9f9f2b7358362cb8f4564aca4de7b1
#
_cell.length_a   1.000
_cell.length_b   1.000
_cell.length_c   1.000
_cell.angle_alpha   90.00
_cell.angle_beta   90.00
_cell.angle_gamma   90.00
#
_symmetry.space_group_name_H-M   'P 1'
#
loop_
_entity.id
_entity.type
_entity.pdbx_description
1 polymer ?
#
loop_
_entity_poly.entity_id
_entity_poly.type
_entity_poly.pdbx_seq_one_letter_code
_entity_poly.pdbx_strand_id
1 'polypeptide(L)'
;ARRVLKESLSRLRPDAAQGKITFAKGLDIGVYSSLVSGGTFRTDEQGNTYIEADNIFIRKKATIQETQVNRVTHISGEYIVSSASFAHLFRVEEFESYYRCYADDGEIDSENDFIVGDMAICRAVDRTEALKPRYYWRKVVGVGDNYVDLSKTDADTGSDIPVAGDALIQLGYDPVVGGTEEPGRQNAVIISS
;
A
#
# COMPACT_ATOMS: atom_id res chain seq x y z
N ALA A 1 5.07 -14.02 49.52
CA ALA A 1 5.96 -14.32 48.38
C ALA A 1 5.29 -15.10 47.24
N ARG A 2 4.29 -15.97 47.51
CA ARG A 2 3.59 -16.78 46.49
C ARG A 2 2.62 -16.00 45.59
N ARG A 3 2.12 -14.84 46.02
CA ARG A 3 1.11 -14.05 45.27
C ARG A 3 1.75 -13.23 44.13
N VAL A 4 2.96 -12.73 44.32
CA VAL A 4 3.68 -11.91 43.30
C VAL A 4 4.08 -12.72 42.10
N LEU A 5 4.35 -14.04 42.26
CA LEU A 5 4.74 -14.92 41.14
C LEU A 5 3.58 -15.32 40.19
N LYS A 6 2.32 -15.11 40.61
CA LYS A 6 1.14 -15.41 39.78
C LYS A 6 0.79 -14.29 38.78
N GLU A 7 1.31 -13.09 39.00
CA GLU A 7 1.01 -11.91 38.21
C GLU A 7 2.15 -11.50 37.24
N SER A 8 3.31 -12.19 37.28
CA SER A 8 4.42 -11.97 36.40
C SER A 8 4.52 -13.05 35.33
N LEU A 9 4.89 -12.67 34.10
CA LEU A 9 5.17 -13.63 33.03
C LEU A 9 6.31 -14.58 33.45
N SER A 10 6.16 -15.87 33.15
CA SER A 10 7.16 -16.89 33.47
C SER A 10 8.44 -16.67 32.66
N ARG A 11 9.60 -16.76 33.33
CA ARG A 11 10.91 -16.73 32.67
C ARG A 11 11.38 -18.10 32.17
N LEU A 12 10.72 -19.17 32.57
CA LEU A 12 11.16 -20.55 32.35
C LEU A 12 10.17 -21.41 31.57
N ARG A 13 8.94 -20.92 31.35
CA ARG A 13 7.88 -21.65 30.64
C ARG A 13 7.18 -20.71 29.68
N PRO A 14 6.63 -21.22 28.58
CA PRO A 14 5.71 -20.44 27.74
C PRO A 14 4.57 -19.88 28.60
N ASP A 15 4.28 -18.61 28.45
CA ASP A 15 3.24 -17.90 29.19
C ASP A 15 2.52 -16.92 28.28
N ALA A 16 1.27 -16.58 28.60
CA ALA A 16 0.44 -15.69 27.82
C ALA A 16 -0.16 -14.59 28.70
N ALA A 17 0.05 -13.35 28.35
CA ALA A 17 -0.64 -12.23 28.96
C ALA A 17 -2.03 -12.09 28.35
N GLN A 18 -3.06 -11.98 29.21
CA GLN A 18 -4.45 -11.78 28.81
C GLN A 18 -4.82 -10.30 28.65
N GLY A 19 -3.91 -9.39 28.95
CA GLY A 19 -4.10 -7.94 28.88
C GLY A 19 -2.95 -7.24 28.17
N LYS A 20 -3.05 -5.92 28.06
CA LYS A 20 -1.99 -5.07 27.49
C LYS A 20 -0.74 -5.13 28.37
N ILE A 21 0.41 -5.42 27.77
CA ILE A 21 1.72 -5.32 28.41
C ILE A 21 2.40 -4.05 27.91
N THR A 22 2.94 -3.25 28.84
CA THR A 22 3.75 -2.08 28.52
C THR A 22 5.19 -2.32 28.96
N PHE A 23 6.12 -2.23 28.00
CA PHE A 23 7.56 -2.30 28.25
C PHE A 23 8.10 -0.86 28.27
N ALA A 24 8.38 -0.33 29.47
CA ALA A 24 8.78 1.07 29.64
C ALA A 24 10.14 1.42 29.01
N LYS A 25 11.01 0.42 28.84
CA LYS A 25 12.36 0.58 28.24
C LYS A 25 12.58 -0.16 26.95
N GLY A 26 11.52 -0.83 26.43
CA GLY A 26 11.60 -1.65 25.23
C GLY A 26 11.62 -3.14 25.50
N LEU A 27 11.74 -3.93 24.45
CA LEU A 27 11.76 -5.39 24.45
C LEU A 27 12.91 -5.86 23.54
N ASP A 28 13.87 -6.59 24.12
CA ASP A 28 14.91 -7.27 23.35
C ASP A 28 14.55 -8.74 23.11
N ILE A 29 14.87 -9.22 21.92
CA ILE A 29 14.65 -10.59 21.47
C ILE A 29 16.01 -11.22 21.19
N GLY A 30 16.31 -12.29 21.93
CA GLY A 30 17.62 -12.94 21.87
C GLY A 30 18.72 -12.11 22.56
N VAL A 31 19.95 -12.33 22.15
CA VAL A 31 21.10 -11.51 22.59
C VAL A 31 21.21 -10.32 21.64
N TYR A 32 20.62 -9.20 22.04
CA TYR A 32 20.63 -7.99 21.22
C TYR A 32 21.98 -7.27 21.27
N SER A 33 22.51 -6.96 20.09
CA SER A 33 23.63 -6.04 19.87
C SER A 33 23.35 -5.26 18.60
N SER A 34 23.25 -3.93 18.70
CA SER A 34 22.86 -3.04 17.61
C SER A 34 23.67 -3.31 16.33
N LEU A 35 22.98 -3.46 15.21
CA LEU A 35 23.51 -3.77 13.87
C LEU A 35 24.29 -5.10 13.75
N VAL A 36 24.26 -5.96 14.77
CA VAL A 36 25.04 -7.21 14.82
C VAL A 36 24.15 -8.43 15.03
N SER A 37 23.27 -8.44 16.03
CA SER A 37 22.48 -9.63 16.38
C SER A 37 21.25 -9.32 17.20
N GLY A 38 20.27 -10.24 17.12
CA GLY A 38 19.00 -10.15 17.86
C GLY A 38 18.06 -9.12 17.28
N GLY A 39 16.99 -8.83 18.01
CA GLY A 39 16.03 -7.80 17.63
C GLY A 39 15.64 -6.94 18.82
N THR A 40 15.16 -5.72 18.57
CA THR A 40 14.66 -4.84 19.62
C THR A 40 13.48 -4.00 19.17
N PHE A 41 12.58 -3.72 20.13
CA PHE A 41 11.57 -2.67 20.05
C PHE A 41 11.86 -1.69 21.17
N ARG A 42 12.27 -0.48 20.89
CA ARG A 42 12.61 0.51 21.90
C ARG A 42 12.13 1.90 21.52
N THR A 43 11.96 2.76 22.53
CA THR A 43 11.67 4.18 22.34
C THR A 43 12.82 5.00 22.88
N ASP A 44 13.27 6.00 22.13
CA ASP A 44 14.32 6.94 22.58
C ASP A 44 13.75 8.01 23.54
N GLU A 45 14.65 8.88 24.03
CA GLU A 45 14.28 9.96 24.95
C GLU A 45 13.37 11.02 24.30
N GLN A 46 13.34 11.11 22.97
CA GLN A 46 12.50 12.01 22.17
C GLN A 46 11.12 11.40 21.85
N GLY A 47 10.89 10.14 22.22
CA GLY A 47 9.62 9.44 21.99
C GLY A 47 9.53 8.70 20.65
N ASN A 48 10.61 8.64 19.85
CA ASN A 48 10.62 7.87 18.61
C ASN A 48 10.76 6.38 18.89
N THR A 49 9.97 5.57 18.21
CA THR A 49 10.02 4.11 18.34
C THR A 49 10.88 3.50 17.25
N TYR A 50 11.81 2.66 17.65
CA TYR A 50 12.73 1.92 16.77
C TYR A 50 12.41 0.44 16.79
N ILE A 51 12.43 -0.17 15.61
CA ILE A 51 12.36 -1.63 15.41
C ILE A 51 13.61 -2.03 14.66
N GLU A 52 14.43 -2.90 15.27
CA GLU A 52 15.60 -3.48 14.63
C GLU A 52 15.46 -5.00 14.61
N ALA A 53 15.56 -5.60 13.44
CA ALA A 53 15.44 -7.04 13.23
C ALA A 53 16.19 -7.44 11.95
N ASP A 54 16.73 -8.65 11.92
CA ASP A 54 17.44 -9.18 10.73
C ASP A 54 16.49 -9.37 9.54
N ASN A 55 15.27 -9.83 9.79
CA ASN A 55 14.26 -10.08 8.75
C ASN A 55 12.88 -9.69 9.23
N ILE A 56 12.11 -9.03 8.35
CA ILE A 56 10.69 -8.72 8.55
C ILE A 56 9.90 -9.36 7.42
N PHE A 57 8.99 -10.28 7.77
CA PHE A 57 8.08 -10.92 6.81
C PHE A 57 6.65 -10.45 7.04
N ILE A 58 6.12 -9.67 6.10
CA ILE A 58 4.75 -9.13 6.14
C ILE A 58 3.88 -9.90 5.16
N ARG A 59 2.91 -10.66 5.67
CA ARG A 59 2.06 -11.55 4.85
C ARG A 59 0.96 -10.85 4.07
N LYS A 60 0.59 -9.61 4.43
CA LYS A 60 -0.49 -8.88 3.75
C LYS A 60 -0.03 -7.50 3.30
N LYS A 61 -0.09 -6.47 4.13
CA LYS A 61 0.16 -5.07 3.79
C LYS A 61 1.07 -4.41 4.83
N ALA A 62 2.00 -3.58 4.37
CA ALA A 62 2.70 -2.59 5.17
C ALA A 62 2.31 -1.20 4.65
N THR A 63 1.94 -0.29 5.54
CA THR A 63 1.78 1.14 5.22
C THR A 63 2.99 1.86 5.77
N ILE A 64 3.73 2.57 4.93
CA ILE A 64 5.00 3.21 5.26
C ILE A 64 4.94 4.64 4.72
N GLN A 65 5.06 5.63 5.61
CA GLN A 65 5.01 7.05 5.22
C GLN A 65 6.30 7.49 4.51
N GLU A 66 7.45 6.97 4.95
CA GLU A 66 8.75 7.26 4.34
C GLU A 66 9.60 6.00 4.32
N THR A 67 10.28 5.73 3.21
CA THR A 67 11.16 4.57 3.05
C THR A 67 12.55 5.02 2.65
N GLN A 68 13.56 4.68 3.46
CA GLN A 68 14.97 4.77 3.10
C GLN A 68 15.52 3.36 2.85
N VAL A 69 16.04 3.12 1.64
CA VAL A 69 16.59 1.82 1.25
C VAL A 69 18.09 1.95 1.02
N ASN A 70 18.90 1.33 1.87
CA ASN A 70 20.37 1.37 1.76
C ASN A 70 20.89 0.43 0.66
N ARG A 71 20.19 -0.69 0.42
CA ARG A 71 20.56 -1.66 -0.62
C ARG A 71 19.36 -2.45 -1.10
N VAL A 72 19.19 -2.57 -2.42
CA VAL A 72 18.23 -3.48 -3.07
C VAL A 72 19.02 -4.57 -3.78
N THR A 73 18.72 -5.84 -3.49
CA THR A 73 19.41 -6.97 -4.13
C THR A 73 18.59 -7.55 -5.27
N HIS A 74 17.28 -7.72 -5.08
CA HIS A 74 16.35 -8.22 -6.08
C HIS A 74 14.98 -7.56 -5.94
N ILE A 75 14.38 -7.20 -7.08
CA ILE A 75 12.95 -6.90 -7.24
C ILE A 75 12.46 -7.86 -8.30
N SER A 76 11.48 -8.72 -7.96
CA SER A 76 10.80 -9.59 -8.92
C SER A 76 9.45 -8.99 -9.25
N GLY A 77 9.19 -8.79 -10.55
CA GLY A 77 7.99 -8.15 -11.05
C GLY A 77 8.19 -6.68 -11.39
N GLU A 78 7.22 -5.85 -11.07
CA GLU A 78 7.22 -4.42 -11.39
C GLU A 78 7.15 -3.58 -10.10
N TYR A 79 7.98 -2.56 -10.01
CA TYR A 79 7.96 -1.57 -8.95
C TYR A 79 7.61 -0.21 -9.56
N ILE A 80 6.50 0.38 -9.13
CA ILE A 80 6.00 1.64 -9.65
C ILE A 80 5.93 2.66 -8.53
N VAL A 81 6.50 3.84 -8.75
CA VAL A 81 6.36 5.01 -7.90
C VAL A 81 5.58 6.05 -8.68
N SER A 82 4.43 6.44 -8.18
CA SER A 82 3.53 7.41 -8.80
C SER A 82 2.87 8.28 -7.74
N SER A 83 2.16 9.34 -8.19
CA SER A 83 1.52 10.31 -7.31
C SER A 83 0.22 9.80 -6.69
N ALA A 84 -0.43 8.80 -7.29
CA ALA A 84 -1.67 8.21 -6.76
C ALA A 84 -1.80 6.73 -7.13
N SER A 85 -2.41 5.94 -6.25
CA SER A 85 -2.74 4.55 -6.53
C SER A 85 -3.87 4.03 -5.66
N PHE A 86 -4.68 3.11 -6.21
CA PHE A 86 -5.58 2.25 -5.47
C PHE A 86 -5.07 0.82 -5.52
N ALA A 87 -4.81 0.21 -4.38
CA ALA A 87 -4.27 -1.14 -4.31
C ALA A 87 -5.23 -2.21 -4.85
N HIS A 88 -6.54 -2.00 -4.65
CA HIS A 88 -7.60 -2.87 -5.16
C HIS A 88 -8.89 -2.08 -5.35
N LEU A 89 -9.59 -2.31 -6.46
CA LEU A 89 -10.95 -1.85 -6.63
C LEU A 89 -11.89 -2.81 -5.89
N PHE A 90 -12.72 -2.26 -5.02
CA PHE A 90 -13.73 -3.03 -4.31
C PHE A 90 -14.95 -3.32 -5.22
N ARG A 91 -15.37 -2.32 -5.98
CA ARG A 91 -16.57 -2.39 -6.84
C ARG A 91 -16.40 -1.48 -8.06
N VAL A 92 -16.99 -1.88 -9.17
CA VAL A 92 -17.09 -1.07 -10.39
C VAL A 92 -18.54 -0.97 -10.80
N GLU A 93 -18.98 0.23 -11.12
CA GLU A 93 -20.32 0.53 -11.68
C GLU A 93 -20.16 1.14 -13.06
N GLU A 94 -20.99 0.68 -14.01
CA GLU A 94 -20.98 1.17 -15.37
C GLU A 94 -22.04 2.28 -15.56
N PHE A 95 -21.61 3.43 -16.07
CA PHE A 95 -22.43 4.55 -16.50
C PHE A 95 -22.33 4.76 -18.01
N GLU A 96 -23.09 5.67 -18.57
CA GLU A 96 -23.13 5.91 -20.01
C GLU A 96 -21.75 6.29 -20.59
N SER A 97 -21.01 7.22 -19.94
CA SER A 97 -19.75 7.78 -20.42
C SER A 97 -18.51 7.37 -19.62
N TYR A 98 -18.66 6.72 -18.46
CA TYR A 98 -17.56 6.35 -17.58
C TYR A 98 -17.85 5.08 -16.77
N TYR A 99 -16.80 4.53 -16.17
CA TYR A 99 -16.86 3.50 -15.14
C TYR A 99 -16.53 4.13 -13.79
N ARG A 100 -17.41 3.99 -12.79
CA ARG A 100 -17.12 4.40 -11.42
C ARG A 100 -16.46 3.25 -10.67
N CYS A 101 -15.22 3.48 -10.27
CA CYS A 101 -14.35 2.52 -9.63
C CYS A 101 -14.16 2.91 -8.17
N TYR A 102 -14.69 2.11 -7.24
CA TYR A 102 -14.59 2.34 -5.80
C TYR A 102 -13.34 1.66 -5.24
N ALA A 103 -12.54 2.41 -4.48
CA ALA A 103 -11.28 1.92 -3.90
C ALA A 103 -11.48 1.09 -2.65
N ASP A 104 -12.60 1.26 -1.94
CA ASP A 104 -12.82 0.71 -0.61
C ASP A 104 -14.30 0.50 -0.34
N ASP A 105 -14.62 -0.40 0.59
CA ASP A 105 -15.96 -0.66 1.11
C ASP A 105 -16.37 0.27 2.26
N GLY A 106 -15.50 1.21 2.64
CA GLY A 106 -15.73 2.16 3.73
C GLY A 106 -15.15 1.74 5.09
N GLU A 107 -14.43 0.61 5.16
CA GLU A 107 -13.80 0.15 6.41
C GLU A 107 -12.34 0.64 6.59
N ILE A 108 -11.71 1.17 5.54
CA ILE A 108 -10.32 1.66 5.58
C ILE A 108 -10.30 3.10 5.08
N ASP A 109 -9.78 3.99 5.90
CA ASP A 109 -9.52 5.40 5.58
C ASP A 109 -8.41 5.47 4.50
N SER A 110 -8.77 5.25 3.23
CA SER A 110 -7.86 5.42 2.09
C SER A 110 -8.13 6.79 1.48
N GLU A 111 -7.23 7.74 1.71
CA GLU A 111 -7.26 9.01 0.99
C GLU A 111 -7.18 8.75 -0.52
N ASN A 112 -8.07 9.38 -1.27
CA ASN A 112 -8.05 9.31 -2.72
C ASN A 112 -7.14 10.41 -3.27
N ASP A 113 -5.93 10.02 -3.66
CA ASP A 113 -4.93 10.94 -4.23
C ASP A 113 -5.13 11.20 -5.73
N PHE A 114 -6.08 10.53 -6.40
CA PHE A 114 -6.39 10.81 -7.81
C PHE A 114 -7.08 12.16 -7.96
N ILE A 115 -6.78 12.85 -9.07
CA ILE A 115 -7.46 14.07 -9.50
C ILE A 115 -7.99 13.93 -10.92
N VAL A 116 -8.95 14.78 -11.30
CA VAL A 116 -9.46 14.85 -12.67
C VAL A 116 -8.32 15.23 -13.61
N GLY A 117 -8.17 14.49 -14.71
CA GLY A 117 -7.07 14.63 -15.66
C GLY A 117 -5.96 13.60 -15.51
N ASP A 118 -5.89 12.87 -14.39
CA ASP A 118 -4.96 11.77 -14.25
C ASP A 118 -5.19 10.66 -15.27
N MET A 119 -4.12 10.00 -15.66
CA MET A 119 -4.16 8.79 -16.47
C MET A 119 -4.01 7.59 -15.53
N ALA A 120 -5.10 6.85 -15.34
CA ALA A 120 -5.12 5.64 -14.52
C ALA A 120 -4.84 4.40 -15.37
N ILE A 121 -3.83 3.63 -14.96
CA ILE A 121 -3.47 2.36 -15.60
C ILE A 121 -3.75 1.19 -14.66
N CYS A 122 -4.20 0.08 -15.23
CA CYS A 122 -4.17 -1.24 -14.61
C CYS A 122 -3.35 -2.19 -15.46
N ARG A 123 -2.47 -2.95 -14.80
CA ARG A 123 -1.79 -4.12 -15.35
C ARG A 123 -1.97 -5.26 -14.36
N ALA A 124 -2.89 -6.15 -14.64
CA ALA A 124 -3.18 -7.30 -13.81
C ALA A 124 -3.06 -8.58 -14.61
N VAL A 125 -2.71 -9.66 -13.93
CA VAL A 125 -2.80 -11.02 -14.52
C VAL A 125 -3.99 -11.67 -13.88
N ASP A 126 -5.02 -11.95 -14.69
CA ASP A 126 -6.16 -12.73 -14.22
C ASP A 126 -5.71 -14.17 -13.95
N ARG A 127 -5.70 -14.53 -12.67
CA ARG A 127 -5.33 -15.88 -12.23
C ARG A 127 -6.47 -16.88 -12.35
N THR A 128 -7.68 -16.43 -12.59
CA THR A 128 -8.88 -17.28 -12.73
C THR A 128 -9.11 -17.74 -14.15
N GLU A 129 -8.70 -16.92 -15.16
CA GLU A 129 -8.82 -17.24 -16.58
C GLU A 129 -7.44 -17.44 -17.23
N ALA A 130 -6.82 -18.61 -17.03
CA ALA A 130 -5.64 -19.06 -17.74
C ALA A 130 -4.50 -18.02 -17.88
N LEU A 131 -4.27 -17.22 -16.83
CA LEU A 131 -3.23 -16.19 -16.79
C LEU A 131 -3.36 -15.13 -17.90
N LYS A 132 -4.57 -14.78 -18.31
CA LYS A 132 -4.81 -13.75 -19.31
C LYS A 132 -4.40 -12.39 -18.73
N PRO A 133 -3.46 -11.68 -19.35
CA PRO A 133 -3.12 -10.34 -18.91
C PRO A 133 -4.32 -9.41 -19.14
N ARG A 134 -4.63 -8.60 -18.13
CA ARG A 134 -5.60 -7.52 -18.22
C ARG A 134 -4.86 -6.20 -18.27
N TYR A 135 -5.26 -5.35 -19.19
CA TYR A 135 -4.65 -4.05 -19.39
C TYR A 135 -5.70 -3.01 -19.75
N TYR A 136 -5.66 -1.90 -19.09
CA TYR A 136 -6.33 -0.69 -19.54
C TYR A 136 -5.58 0.56 -19.09
N TRP A 137 -5.70 1.59 -19.88
CA TRP A 137 -5.25 2.93 -19.58
C TRP A 137 -6.40 3.88 -19.89
N ARG A 138 -6.92 4.56 -18.85
CA ARG A 138 -8.12 5.40 -18.94
C ARG A 138 -7.91 6.70 -18.21
N LYS A 139 -8.48 7.78 -18.78
CA LYS A 139 -8.45 9.11 -18.17
C LYS A 139 -9.45 9.18 -17.03
N VAL A 140 -9.02 9.81 -15.91
CA VAL A 140 -9.88 10.14 -14.78
C VAL A 140 -10.69 11.38 -15.13
N VAL A 141 -12.01 11.25 -15.14
CA VAL A 141 -12.96 12.32 -15.49
C VAL A 141 -13.81 12.79 -14.31
N GLY A 142 -13.74 12.10 -13.18
CA GLY A 142 -14.38 12.45 -11.92
C GLY A 142 -13.70 11.77 -10.74
N VAL A 143 -13.74 12.40 -9.57
CA VAL A 143 -13.20 11.87 -8.32
C VAL A 143 -14.14 12.14 -7.16
N GLY A 144 -14.14 11.27 -6.17
CA GLY A 144 -14.79 11.44 -4.87
C GLY A 144 -13.91 10.84 -3.78
N ASP A 145 -14.35 10.88 -2.54
CA ASP A 145 -13.54 10.47 -1.39
C ASP A 145 -12.99 9.05 -1.52
N ASN A 146 -13.79 8.11 -2.05
CA ASN A 146 -13.44 6.69 -2.17
C ASN A 146 -13.63 6.13 -3.60
N TYR A 147 -13.78 6.96 -4.61
CA TYR A 147 -13.94 6.49 -5.98
C TYR A 147 -13.27 7.39 -7.01
N VAL A 148 -13.04 6.83 -8.20
CA VAL A 148 -12.67 7.53 -9.43
C VAL A 148 -13.59 7.13 -10.57
N ASP A 149 -13.90 8.09 -11.45
CA ASP A 149 -14.64 7.86 -12.69
C ASP A 149 -13.66 7.78 -13.85
N LEU A 150 -13.57 6.61 -14.48
CA LEU A 150 -12.70 6.34 -15.61
C LEU A 150 -13.46 6.46 -16.92
N SER A 151 -12.97 7.30 -17.83
CA SER A 151 -13.58 7.54 -19.13
C SER A 151 -13.74 6.25 -19.97
N LYS A 152 -14.84 6.11 -20.68
CA LYS A 152 -15.04 5.05 -21.67
C LYS A 152 -14.41 5.36 -23.00
N THR A 153 -14.34 6.65 -23.36
CA THR A 153 -13.88 7.13 -24.67
C THR A 153 -12.44 7.57 -24.66
N ASP A 154 -11.98 8.25 -23.59
CA ASP A 154 -10.59 8.64 -23.38
C ASP A 154 -9.81 7.47 -22.75
N ALA A 155 -9.51 6.50 -23.56
CA ALA A 155 -8.81 5.27 -23.19
C ALA A 155 -7.86 4.86 -24.30
N ASP A 156 -6.79 4.14 -23.95
CA ASP A 156 -5.91 3.54 -24.94
C ASP A 156 -6.64 2.46 -25.75
N THR A 157 -6.23 2.29 -27.00
CA THR A 157 -6.83 1.29 -27.91
C THR A 157 -6.64 -0.12 -27.34
N GLY A 158 -7.73 -0.86 -27.20
CA GLY A 158 -7.71 -2.21 -26.66
C GLY A 158 -7.75 -2.28 -25.13
N SER A 159 -8.01 -1.16 -24.45
CA SER A 159 -8.23 -1.14 -23.00
C SER A 159 -9.38 -2.04 -22.57
N ASP A 160 -9.10 -2.92 -21.63
CA ASP A 160 -10.12 -3.76 -20.96
C ASP A 160 -11.09 -2.91 -20.12
N ILE A 161 -12.21 -3.52 -19.72
CA ILE A 161 -13.18 -2.93 -18.80
C ILE A 161 -12.65 -3.11 -17.37
N PRO A 162 -12.66 -2.07 -16.51
CA PRO A 162 -12.30 -2.20 -15.10
C PRO A 162 -13.21 -3.19 -14.38
N VAL A 163 -12.65 -3.97 -13.45
CA VAL A 163 -13.43 -4.89 -12.58
C VAL A 163 -12.93 -4.83 -11.14
N ALA A 164 -13.75 -5.34 -10.22
CA ALA A 164 -13.35 -5.50 -8.83
C ALA A 164 -12.08 -6.38 -8.72
N GLY A 165 -11.16 -6.00 -7.84
CA GLY A 165 -9.87 -6.65 -7.66
C GLY A 165 -8.73 -6.04 -8.47
N ASP A 166 -9.00 -5.19 -9.46
CA ASP A 166 -7.96 -4.48 -10.20
C ASP A 166 -7.23 -3.47 -9.30
N ALA A 167 -5.93 -3.28 -9.56
CA ALA A 167 -5.14 -2.20 -8.97
C ALA A 167 -5.04 -1.05 -9.98
N LEU A 168 -5.28 0.17 -9.51
CA LEU A 168 -5.11 1.38 -10.29
C LEU A 168 -3.85 2.14 -9.87
N ILE A 169 -3.09 2.61 -10.85
CA ILE A 169 -1.90 3.41 -10.63
C ILE A 169 -1.96 4.62 -11.56
N GLN A 170 -1.64 5.79 -11.04
CA GLN A 170 -1.55 7.01 -11.83
C GLN A 170 -0.22 7.03 -12.60
N LEU A 171 -0.28 7.14 -13.93
CA LEU A 171 0.89 7.25 -14.81
C LEU A 171 0.71 8.34 -15.86
N GLY A 172 0.67 9.58 -15.40
CA GLY A 172 0.54 10.75 -16.26
C GLY A 172 -0.66 11.61 -15.93
N TYR A 173 -0.69 12.80 -16.52
CA TYR A 173 -1.71 13.81 -16.25
C TYR A 173 -1.97 14.64 -17.51
N ASP A 174 -3.25 14.92 -17.78
CA ASP A 174 -3.69 15.78 -18.88
C ASP A 174 -4.22 17.12 -18.33
N PRO A 175 -3.46 18.22 -18.43
CA PRO A 175 -3.86 19.51 -17.90
C PRO A 175 -5.08 20.10 -18.63
N VAL A 176 -5.38 19.68 -19.85
CA VAL A 176 -6.55 20.14 -20.61
C VAL A 176 -7.84 19.68 -19.93
N VAL A 177 -7.86 18.46 -19.41
CA VAL A 177 -9.02 17.89 -18.71
C VAL A 177 -9.04 18.31 -17.25
N GLY A 178 -7.89 18.30 -16.57
CA GLY A 178 -7.75 18.72 -15.17
C GLY A 178 -7.91 20.22 -14.95
N GLY A 179 -7.71 21.03 -15.99
CA GLY A 179 -7.89 22.49 -15.95
C GLY A 179 -6.76 23.26 -15.27
N THR A 180 -5.74 22.58 -14.76
CA THR A 180 -4.56 23.18 -14.12
C THR A 180 -3.30 22.42 -14.53
N GLU A 181 -2.14 23.08 -14.45
CA GLU A 181 -0.84 22.43 -14.64
C GLU A 181 -0.39 21.75 -13.34
N GLU A 182 -0.15 20.45 -13.42
CA GLU A 182 0.34 19.63 -12.30
C GLU A 182 1.64 18.89 -12.70
N PRO A 183 2.79 19.57 -12.76
CA PRO A 183 4.04 19.00 -13.29
C PRO A 183 4.52 17.75 -12.52
N GLY A 184 4.25 17.67 -11.21
CA GLY A 184 4.59 16.54 -10.38
C GLY A 184 3.85 15.24 -10.75
N ARG A 185 2.69 15.37 -11.38
CA ARG A 185 1.84 14.23 -11.76
C ARG A 185 2.14 13.68 -13.17
N GLN A 186 3.00 14.34 -13.91
CA GLN A 186 3.44 13.88 -15.23
C GLN A 186 4.59 12.87 -15.18
N ASN A 187 5.15 12.64 -14.00
CA ASN A 187 6.30 11.78 -13.80
C ASN A 187 5.94 10.54 -12.97
N ALA A 188 6.34 9.39 -13.47
CA ALA A 188 6.32 8.13 -12.73
C ALA A 188 7.63 7.38 -12.95
N VAL A 189 8.04 6.57 -11.99
CA VAL A 189 9.21 5.69 -12.11
C VAL A 189 8.72 4.25 -12.18
N ILE A 190 9.04 3.55 -13.25
CA ILE A 190 8.73 2.14 -13.44
C ILE A 190 10.04 1.38 -13.52
N ILE A 191 10.22 0.40 -12.64
CA ILE A 191 11.33 -0.55 -12.69
C ILE A 191 10.70 -1.92 -12.92
N SER A 192 10.96 -2.51 -14.08
CA SER A 192 10.46 -3.83 -14.46
C SER A 192 11.60 -4.77 -14.83
N SER A 193 11.44 -6.03 -14.56
CA SER A 193 12.38 -7.11 -14.96
C SER A 193 11.91 -7.83 -16.20
#